data_ecd155f63d8cea11c88d9345bd984d85
#
_entry.id   ecd155f63d8cea11c88d9345bd984d85
#
_cell.length_a   1.000
_cell.length_b   1.000
_cell.length_c   1.000
_cell.angle_alpha   90.00
_cell.angle_beta   90.00
_cell.angle_gamma   90.00
#
_symmetry.space_group_name_H-M   'P 1'
#
loop_
_entity.id
_entity.type
_entity.pdbx_description
1 polymer ?
#
loop_
_entity_poly.entity_id
_entity_poly.type
_entity_poly.pdbx_seq_one_letter_code
_entity_poly.pdbx_strand_id
1 'polypeptide(L)'
;MILLIDNYDSFTYNLAQYIGNFSPVEVLRNDDLRLYQVAEKAQALVFSPGPGWPADAGKMEEMIRDFAGRKPILGICLGHQAIAEAFGGKLGLAPKVMHGKQSQLQFEAPSILYDGIENKCSVMRYHSIMVEELPEDFEVTARSTDDQVIMGFQHKTLPIYGFQYHPESIGTPDGLTTIRNFIEKVI
;
A
#
# COMPACT_ATOMS: atom_id res chain seq x y z
N MET A 1 -4.42 5.24 17.03
CA MET A 1 -5.43 4.61 16.16
C MET A 1 -5.08 4.89 14.72
N ILE A 2 -5.15 3.88 13.88
CA ILE A 2 -4.92 3.95 12.43
C ILE A 2 -6.28 3.94 11.73
N LEU A 3 -6.46 4.79 10.71
CA LEU A 3 -7.62 4.72 9.82
C LEU A 3 -7.26 3.84 8.62
N LEU A 4 -7.99 2.74 8.46
CA LEU A 4 -7.95 1.90 7.27
C LEU A 4 -9.12 2.25 6.35
N ILE A 5 -8.80 2.79 5.18
CA ILE A 5 -9.78 3.15 4.15
C ILE A 5 -10.05 1.92 3.29
N ASP A 6 -11.28 1.41 3.37
CA ASP A 6 -11.75 0.23 2.65
C ASP A 6 -12.22 0.62 1.24
N ASN A 7 -11.52 0.12 0.23
CA ASN A 7 -11.88 0.29 -1.17
C ASN A 7 -12.80 -0.82 -1.70
N TYR A 8 -13.73 -1.29 -0.86
CA TYR A 8 -14.67 -2.37 -1.19
C TYR A 8 -13.97 -3.69 -1.52
N ASP A 9 -12.91 -3.99 -0.75
CA ASP A 9 -12.10 -5.18 -0.93
C ASP A 9 -12.48 -6.29 0.06
N SER A 10 -12.48 -7.54 -0.40
CA SER A 10 -12.82 -8.70 0.44
C SER A 10 -11.73 -9.02 1.48
N PHE A 11 -10.50 -8.54 1.30
CA PHE A 11 -9.38 -8.77 2.23
C PHE A 11 -9.12 -7.62 3.21
N THR A 12 -9.93 -6.56 3.19
CA THR A 12 -9.76 -5.39 4.08
C THR A 12 -9.70 -5.80 5.55
N TYR A 13 -10.57 -6.71 5.98
CA TYR A 13 -10.59 -7.13 7.38
C TYR A 13 -9.42 -8.03 7.79
N ASN A 14 -8.81 -8.77 6.85
CA ASN A 14 -7.54 -9.44 7.10
C ASN A 14 -6.43 -8.41 7.35
N LEU A 15 -6.39 -7.34 6.55
CA LEU A 15 -5.46 -6.23 6.77
C LEU A 15 -5.73 -5.51 8.11
N ALA A 16 -7.01 -5.29 8.45
CA ALA A 16 -7.41 -4.75 9.75
C ALA A 16 -6.93 -5.61 10.93
N GLN A 17 -6.99 -6.94 10.80
CA GLN A 17 -6.46 -7.85 11.82
C GLN A 17 -4.93 -7.72 11.97
N TYR A 18 -4.19 -7.61 10.86
CA TYR A 18 -2.74 -7.40 10.92
C TYR A 18 -2.37 -6.11 11.62
N ILE A 19 -3.04 -5.01 11.26
CA ILE A 19 -2.86 -3.71 11.93
C ILE A 19 -3.25 -3.81 13.41
N GLY A 20 -4.36 -4.48 13.70
CA GLY A 20 -4.92 -4.65 15.04
C GLY A 20 -4.01 -5.36 16.04
N ASN A 21 -3.00 -6.12 15.56
CA ASN A 21 -1.97 -6.69 16.45
C ASN A 21 -1.08 -5.64 17.11
N PHE A 22 -0.96 -4.44 16.51
CA PHE A 22 0.01 -3.43 16.91
C PHE A 22 -0.62 -2.08 17.29
N SER A 23 -1.82 -1.78 16.79
CA SER A 23 -2.50 -0.50 17.01
C SER A 23 -4.02 -0.65 16.90
N PRO A 24 -4.81 0.12 17.65
CA PRO A 24 -6.24 0.25 17.36
C PRO A 24 -6.45 0.69 15.91
N VAL A 25 -7.45 0.12 15.25
CA VAL A 25 -7.79 0.40 13.86
C VAL A 25 -9.27 0.72 13.72
N GLU A 26 -9.60 1.76 12.96
CA GLU A 26 -10.95 2.05 12.49
C GLU A 26 -11.01 1.82 10.98
N VAL A 27 -12.05 1.10 10.53
CA VAL A 27 -12.26 0.79 9.11
C VAL A 27 -13.43 1.63 8.61
N LEU A 28 -13.20 2.46 7.60
CA LEU A 28 -14.23 3.23 6.91
C LEU A 28 -14.11 3.02 5.40
N ARG A 29 -15.25 2.94 4.72
CA ARG A 29 -15.27 2.87 3.26
C ARG A 29 -14.83 4.18 2.61
N ASN A 30 -14.32 4.10 1.40
CA ASN A 30 -13.74 5.25 0.67
C ASN A 30 -14.75 6.36 0.32
N ASP A 31 -16.02 6.14 0.55
CA ASP A 31 -17.13 7.07 0.37
C ASP A 31 -17.87 7.44 1.68
N ASP A 32 -17.38 6.98 2.84
CA ASP A 32 -17.95 7.32 4.14
C ASP A 32 -17.80 8.84 4.42
N LEU A 33 -18.88 9.47 4.85
CA LEU A 33 -18.91 10.91 5.13
C LEU A 33 -18.01 11.32 6.29
N ARG A 34 -17.63 10.39 7.18
CA ARG A 34 -16.77 10.63 8.35
C ARG A 34 -15.28 10.56 8.05
N LEU A 35 -14.87 10.18 6.82
CA LEU A 35 -13.48 9.92 6.46
C LEU A 35 -12.54 11.04 6.94
N TYR A 36 -12.81 12.29 6.58
CA TYR A 36 -11.95 13.41 6.95
C TYR A 36 -11.93 13.66 8.46
N GLN A 37 -13.09 13.56 9.11
CA GLN A 37 -13.18 13.74 10.57
C GLN A 37 -12.35 12.69 11.32
N VAL A 38 -12.39 11.43 10.89
CA VAL A 38 -11.64 10.34 11.51
C VAL A 38 -10.16 10.43 11.12
N ALA A 39 -9.84 10.77 9.87
CA ALA A 39 -8.47 10.94 9.40
C ALA A 39 -7.71 12.02 10.18
N GLU A 40 -8.36 13.13 10.53
CA GLU A 40 -7.73 14.18 11.36
C GLU A 40 -7.28 13.64 12.73
N LYS A 41 -8.01 12.71 13.31
CA LYS A 41 -7.71 12.10 14.63
C LYS A 41 -6.75 10.91 14.52
N ALA A 42 -6.63 10.30 13.35
CA ALA A 42 -5.79 9.13 13.14
C ALA A 42 -4.29 9.50 13.18
N GLN A 43 -3.46 8.56 13.64
CA GLN A 43 -2.01 8.69 13.62
C GLN A 43 -1.42 8.41 12.23
N ALA A 44 -2.07 7.55 11.46
CA ALA A 44 -1.69 7.21 10.10
C ALA A 44 -2.91 6.77 9.28
N LEU A 45 -2.77 6.80 7.97
CA LEU A 45 -3.77 6.36 7.00
C LEU A 45 -3.24 5.14 6.24
N VAL A 46 -4.09 4.10 6.13
CA VAL A 46 -3.79 2.93 5.29
C VAL A 46 -4.90 2.81 4.25
N PHE A 47 -4.53 2.73 2.98
CA PHE A 47 -5.46 2.56 1.86
C PHE A 47 -5.43 1.10 1.40
N SER A 48 -6.59 0.43 1.47
CA SER A 48 -6.71 -0.99 1.19
C SER A 48 -6.57 -1.33 -0.29
N PRO A 49 -6.37 -2.62 -0.62
CA PRO A 49 -6.70 -3.14 -1.94
C PRO A 49 -8.13 -2.80 -2.35
N GLY A 50 -8.46 -3.01 -3.62
CA GLY A 50 -9.81 -2.85 -4.14
C GLY A 50 -9.88 -3.10 -5.63
N PRO A 51 -11.10 -3.20 -6.19
CA PRO A 51 -11.32 -3.41 -7.62
C PRO A 51 -11.16 -2.13 -8.44
N GLY A 52 -10.93 -2.30 -9.74
CA GLY A 52 -10.94 -1.21 -10.72
C GLY A 52 -9.73 -0.31 -10.68
N TRP A 53 -9.91 0.93 -11.13
CA TRP A 53 -8.88 1.96 -11.18
C TRP A 53 -8.97 2.89 -9.97
N PRO A 54 -7.83 3.44 -9.50
CA PRO A 54 -7.84 4.36 -8.35
C PRO A 54 -8.75 5.58 -8.51
N ALA A 55 -8.84 6.13 -9.72
CA ALA A 55 -9.69 7.28 -10.02
C ALA A 55 -11.18 7.03 -9.73
N ASP A 56 -11.61 5.77 -9.75
CA ASP A 56 -13.00 5.35 -9.49
C ASP A 56 -13.24 4.96 -8.02
N ALA A 57 -12.23 5.10 -7.15
CA ALA A 57 -12.27 4.65 -5.76
C ALA A 57 -12.62 5.76 -4.76
N GLY A 58 -13.75 6.42 -4.99
CA GLY A 58 -14.29 7.42 -4.07
C GLY A 58 -13.33 8.59 -3.82
N LYS A 59 -13.06 8.88 -2.53
CA LYS A 59 -12.20 9.99 -2.11
C LYS A 59 -10.73 9.61 -1.93
N MET A 60 -10.31 8.44 -2.36
CA MET A 60 -9.00 7.91 -2.02
C MET A 60 -7.85 8.83 -2.45
N GLU A 61 -7.79 9.23 -3.71
CA GLU A 61 -6.71 10.09 -4.20
C GLU A 61 -6.75 11.51 -3.61
N GLU A 62 -7.96 12.07 -3.42
CA GLU A 62 -8.15 13.36 -2.77
C GLU A 62 -7.54 13.32 -1.36
N MET A 63 -7.87 12.29 -0.57
CA MET A 63 -7.33 12.12 0.78
C MET A 63 -5.81 11.92 0.79
N ILE A 64 -5.26 11.18 -0.16
CA ILE A 64 -3.81 11.01 -0.29
C ILE A 64 -3.14 12.37 -0.47
N ARG A 65 -3.64 13.22 -1.37
CA ARG A 65 -3.10 14.58 -1.59
C ARG A 65 -3.25 15.47 -0.36
N ASP A 66 -4.42 15.45 0.28
CA ASP A 66 -4.73 16.35 1.41
C ASP A 66 -3.94 16.00 2.68
N PHE A 67 -3.63 14.73 2.90
CA PHE A 67 -2.91 14.26 4.09
C PHE A 67 -1.41 14.02 3.86
N ALA A 68 -0.92 14.14 2.62
CA ALA A 68 0.50 14.05 2.31
C ALA A 68 1.30 15.07 3.13
N GLY A 69 2.35 14.62 3.82
CA GLY A 69 3.16 15.46 4.71
C GLY A 69 2.51 15.80 6.06
N ARG A 70 1.24 15.44 6.25
CA ARG A 70 0.52 15.63 7.53
C ARG A 70 0.41 14.33 8.34
N LYS A 71 0.32 13.22 7.65
CA LYS A 71 0.18 11.88 8.25
C LYS A 71 1.07 10.88 7.50
N PRO A 72 1.60 9.85 8.20
CA PRO A 72 2.12 8.67 7.53
C PRO A 72 1.04 7.98 6.69
N ILE A 73 1.41 7.53 5.49
CA ILE A 73 0.50 6.90 4.54
C ILE A 73 1.10 5.59 4.04
N LEU A 74 0.29 4.52 4.04
CA LEU A 74 0.61 3.25 3.42
C LEU A 74 -0.51 2.86 2.44
N GLY A 75 -0.15 2.59 1.19
CA GLY A 75 -1.07 2.09 0.17
C GLY A 75 -0.79 0.64 -0.18
N ILE A 76 -1.84 -0.19 -0.23
CA ILE A 76 -1.76 -1.61 -0.59
C ILE A 76 -2.53 -1.85 -1.89
N CYS A 77 -1.87 -2.45 -2.88
CA CYS A 77 -2.42 -2.80 -4.19
C CYS A 77 -3.09 -1.58 -4.86
N LEU A 78 -4.42 -1.44 -4.82
CA LEU A 78 -5.10 -0.25 -5.34
C LEU A 78 -4.63 1.04 -4.65
N GLY A 79 -4.39 1.00 -3.34
CA GLY A 79 -3.84 2.13 -2.58
C GLY A 79 -2.43 2.52 -3.01
N HIS A 80 -1.58 1.55 -3.34
CA HIS A 80 -0.25 1.78 -3.93
C HIS A 80 -0.37 2.49 -5.28
N GLN A 81 -1.25 2.02 -6.14
CA GLN A 81 -1.51 2.64 -7.45
C GLN A 81 -2.05 4.06 -7.31
N ALA A 82 -2.97 4.28 -6.35
CA ALA A 82 -3.53 5.59 -6.07
C ALA A 82 -2.49 6.61 -5.59
N ILE A 83 -1.54 6.20 -4.76
CA ILE A 83 -0.44 7.07 -4.33
C ILE A 83 0.38 7.50 -5.55
N ALA A 84 0.78 6.58 -6.41
CA ALA A 84 1.55 6.92 -7.59
C ALA A 84 0.80 7.89 -8.51
N GLU A 85 -0.49 7.63 -8.79
CA GLU A 85 -1.31 8.48 -9.65
C GLU A 85 -1.58 9.85 -9.03
N ALA A 86 -1.85 9.92 -7.72
CA ALA A 86 -2.08 11.17 -6.99
C ALA A 86 -0.90 12.15 -7.04
N PHE A 87 0.31 11.63 -7.17
CA PHE A 87 1.55 12.42 -7.31
C PHE A 87 2.02 12.58 -8.76
N GLY A 88 1.22 12.20 -9.75
CA GLY A 88 1.49 12.40 -11.17
C GLY A 88 2.22 11.26 -11.87
N GLY A 89 2.33 10.09 -11.25
CA GLY A 89 2.81 8.87 -11.87
C GLY A 89 1.83 8.32 -12.90
N LYS A 90 2.25 7.31 -13.65
CA LYS A 90 1.42 6.65 -14.65
C LYS A 90 1.14 5.21 -14.27
N LEU A 91 -0.11 4.81 -14.50
CA LEU A 91 -0.58 3.43 -14.37
C LEU A 91 -0.74 2.80 -15.77
N GLY A 92 -0.58 1.49 -15.83
CA GLY A 92 -0.80 0.72 -17.04
C GLY A 92 -1.20 -0.72 -16.73
N LEU A 93 -1.35 -1.53 -17.77
CA LEU A 93 -1.65 -2.94 -17.60
C LEU A 93 -0.38 -3.72 -17.31
N ALA A 94 -0.42 -4.60 -16.32
CA ALA A 94 0.66 -5.51 -16.02
C ALA A 94 0.93 -6.46 -17.21
N PRO A 95 2.18 -6.92 -17.43
CA PRO A 95 2.52 -7.85 -18.51
C PRO A 95 1.71 -9.14 -18.47
N LYS A 96 1.28 -9.53 -17.26
CA LYS A 96 0.42 -10.69 -16.99
C LYS A 96 -0.61 -10.33 -15.94
N VAL A 97 -1.83 -10.84 -16.09
CA VAL A 97 -2.82 -10.79 -15.03
C VAL A 97 -2.37 -11.68 -13.88
N MET A 98 -2.17 -11.07 -12.71
CA MET A 98 -1.81 -11.76 -11.49
C MET A 98 -3.06 -11.95 -10.64
N HIS A 99 -3.46 -13.21 -10.43
CA HIS A 99 -4.63 -13.55 -9.63
C HIS A 99 -4.29 -14.74 -8.72
N GLY A 100 -3.97 -14.45 -7.46
CA GLY A 100 -3.55 -15.46 -6.51
C GLY A 100 -2.21 -16.12 -6.89
N LYS A 101 -1.27 -15.37 -7.41
CA LYS A 101 0.06 -15.85 -7.81
C LYS A 101 1.14 -15.26 -6.93
N GLN A 102 2.11 -16.09 -6.57
CA GLN A 102 3.29 -15.63 -5.84
C GLN A 102 4.39 -15.17 -6.79
N SER A 103 5.10 -14.15 -6.35
CA SER A 103 6.37 -13.70 -6.95
C SER A 103 7.39 -13.53 -5.84
N GLN A 104 8.67 -13.51 -6.19
CA GLN A 104 9.75 -13.12 -5.27
C GLN A 104 10.07 -11.65 -5.45
N LEU A 105 10.33 -10.97 -4.34
CA LEU A 105 10.80 -9.59 -4.34
C LEU A 105 12.32 -9.55 -4.52
N GLN A 106 12.77 -8.56 -5.27
CA GLN A 106 14.15 -8.10 -5.29
C GLN A 106 14.18 -6.67 -4.75
N PHE A 107 14.89 -6.44 -3.65
CA PHE A 107 15.02 -5.10 -3.08
C PHE A 107 15.97 -4.26 -3.92
N GLU A 108 15.60 -3.00 -4.16
CA GLU A 108 16.41 -2.03 -4.92
C GLU A 108 16.97 -0.93 -4.01
N ALA A 109 16.10 -0.23 -3.28
CA ALA A 109 16.51 0.78 -2.30
C ALA A 109 16.25 0.31 -0.87
N PRO A 110 17.05 0.74 0.10
CA PRO A 110 16.78 0.47 1.51
C PRO A 110 15.43 1.04 1.93
N SER A 111 14.68 0.26 2.69
CA SER A 111 13.42 0.71 3.29
C SER A 111 13.28 0.16 4.69
N ILE A 112 12.87 1.02 5.62
CA ILE A 112 12.58 0.64 7.00
C ILE A 112 11.47 -0.41 7.09
N LEU A 113 10.58 -0.48 6.08
CA LEU A 113 9.50 -1.46 6.04
C LEU A 113 10.00 -2.88 5.79
N TYR A 114 11.21 -3.05 5.27
CA TYR A 114 11.83 -4.36 5.02
C TYR A 114 12.83 -4.78 6.10
N ASP A 115 12.91 -4.03 7.20
CA ASP A 115 13.80 -4.42 8.31
C ASP A 115 13.44 -5.81 8.86
N GLY A 116 14.45 -6.68 8.95
CA GLY A 116 14.29 -8.06 9.40
C GLY A 116 13.73 -9.01 8.35
N ILE A 117 13.59 -8.57 7.10
CA ILE A 117 13.12 -9.39 5.97
C ILE A 117 14.27 -9.63 5.01
N GLU A 118 14.42 -10.90 4.60
CA GLU A 118 15.44 -11.27 3.64
C GLU A 118 15.04 -10.88 2.21
N ASN A 119 16.02 -10.48 1.42
CA ASN A 119 15.84 -10.29 -0.01
C ASN A 119 15.37 -11.61 -0.67
N LYS A 120 14.57 -11.50 -1.74
CA LYS A 120 13.88 -12.63 -2.41
C LYS A 120 12.78 -13.30 -1.57
N CYS A 121 12.16 -12.57 -0.65
CA CYS A 121 10.96 -13.05 0.04
C CYS A 121 9.79 -13.21 -0.93
N SER A 122 8.89 -14.16 -0.63
CA SER A 122 7.70 -14.42 -1.44
C SER A 122 6.57 -13.48 -1.07
N VAL A 123 5.84 -13.00 -2.09
CA VAL A 123 4.66 -12.14 -1.93
C VAL A 123 3.51 -12.61 -2.81
N MET A 124 2.28 -12.38 -2.34
CA MET A 124 1.07 -12.72 -3.09
C MET A 124 0.57 -11.51 -3.88
N ARG A 125 0.17 -11.76 -5.13
CA ARG A 125 -0.29 -10.74 -6.07
C ARG A 125 -1.71 -11.03 -6.58
N TYR A 126 -2.54 -9.97 -6.62
CA TYR A 126 -3.91 -10.00 -7.15
C TYR A 126 -4.17 -8.71 -7.93
N HIS A 127 -3.44 -8.48 -9.05
CA HIS A 127 -3.60 -7.25 -9.82
C HIS A 127 -3.40 -7.46 -11.32
N SER A 128 -4.06 -6.63 -12.11
CA SER A 128 -3.88 -6.49 -13.56
C SER A 128 -3.37 -5.10 -13.95
N ILE A 129 -3.40 -4.15 -13.02
CA ILE A 129 -2.90 -2.78 -13.17
C ILE A 129 -1.59 -2.67 -12.40
N MET A 130 -0.64 -1.90 -12.93
CA MET A 130 0.66 -1.64 -12.31
C MET A 130 1.03 -0.17 -12.41
N VAL A 131 1.97 0.26 -11.60
CA VAL A 131 2.65 1.54 -11.76
C VAL A 131 3.72 1.39 -12.85
N GLU A 132 3.56 2.11 -13.97
CA GLU A 132 4.54 2.15 -15.07
C GLU A 132 5.64 3.19 -14.82
N GLU A 133 5.24 4.38 -14.38
CA GLU A 133 6.17 5.48 -14.10
C GLU A 133 5.91 6.04 -12.70
N LEU A 134 6.93 6.04 -11.85
CA LEU A 134 6.91 6.72 -10.56
C LEU A 134 7.24 8.21 -10.72
N PRO A 135 6.61 9.09 -9.92
CA PRO A 135 7.04 10.48 -9.83
C PRO A 135 8.48 10.61 -9.30
N GLU A 136 9.16 11.72 -9.63
CA GLU A 136 10.56 11.97 -9.24
C GLU A 136 10.80 11.96 -7.72
N ASP A 137 9.79 12.33 -6.93
CA ASP A 137 9.89 12.38 -5.47
C ASP A 137 9.82 10.99 -4.80
N PHE A 138 9.63 9.95 -5.59
CA PHE A 138 9.58 8.57 -5.11
C PHE A 138 10.78 7.75 -5.59
N GLU A 139 11.09 6.70 -4.87
CA GLU A 139 12.06 5.69 -5.27
C GLU A 139 11.48 4.29 -5.17
N VAL A 140 11.89 3.41 -6.08
CA VAL A 140 11.52 2.00 -6.05
C VAL A 140 12.28 1.30 -4.95
N THR A 141 11.57 0.61 -4.06
CA THR A 141 12.20 -0.17 -2.98
C THR A 141 12.25 -1.66 -3.30
N ALA A 142 11.36 -2.16 -4.14
CA ALA A 142 11.35 -3.56 -4.57
C ALA A 142 10.68 -3.74 -5.93
N ARG A 143 11.16 -4.75 -6.68
CA ARG A 143 10.54 -5.27 -7.90
C ARG A 143 10.31 -6.78 -7.79
N SER A 144 9.39 -7.29 -8.59
CA SER A 144 9.27 -8.73 -8.78
C SER A 144 10.41 -9.27 -9.66
N THR A 145 10.91 -10.45 -9.34
CA THR A 145 12.01 -11.06 -10.07
C THR A 145 11.59 -11.61 -11.43
N ASP A 146 10.32 -11.96 -11.59
CA ASP A 146 9.78 -12.64 -12.77
C ASP A 146 9.34 -11.68 -13.90
N ASP A 147 8.83 -10.49 -13.57
CA ASP A 147 8.33 -9.53 -14.57
C ASP A 147 8.81 -8.09 -14.38
N GLN A 148 9.65 -7.83 -13.37
CA GLN A 148 10.23 -6.53 -13.04
C GLN A 148 9.19 -5.43 -12.70
N VAL A 149 7.96 -5.80 -12.39
CA VAL A 149 6.94 -4.87 -11.95
C VAL A 149 7.33 -4.25 -10.61
N ILE A 150 7.07 -2.95 -10.46
CA ILE A 150 7.31 -2.24 -9.18
C ILE A 150 6.39 -2.83 -8.11
N MET A 151 6.99 -3.46 -7.10
CA MET A 151 6.29 -4.10 -5.99
C MET A 151 6.30 -3.28 -4.72
N GLY A 152 7.21 -2.34 -4.59
CA GLY A 152 7.31 -1.43 -3.47
C GLY A 152 7.94 -0.12 -3.86
N PHE A 153 7.48 0.96 -3.27
CA PHE A 153 8.09 2.29 -3.37
C PHE A 153 7.94 3.06 -2.06
N GLN A 154 8.71 4.11 -1.94
CA GLN A 154 8.60 5.10 -0.87
C GLN A 154 8.86 6.51 -1.40
N HIS A 155 8.25 7.50 -0.76
CA HIS A 155 8.58 8.89 -1.00
C HIS A 155 9.95 9.20 -0.36
N LYS A 156 10.78 9.98 -1.05
CA LYS A 156 12.16 10.26 -0.63
C LYS A 156 12.28 11.05 0.68
N THR A 157 11.26 11.83 1.03
CA THR A 157 11.29 12.72 2.20
C THR A 157 10.05 12.63 3.11
N LEU A 158 8.90 12.21 2.59
CA LEU A 158 7.66 12.06 3.36
C LEU A 158 7.45 10.61 3.78
N PRO A 159 6.76 10.35 4.90
CA PRO A 159 6.46 8.99 5.35
C PRO A 159 5.30 8.37 4.54
N ILE A 160 5.52 8.18 3.24
CA ILE A 160 4.54 7.63 2.29
C ILE A 160 5.14 6.41 1.60
N TYR A 161 4.42 5.29 1.68
CA TYR A 161 4.87 3.98 1.21
C TYR A 161 3.78 3.28 0.41
N GLY A 162 4.18 2.43 -0.53
CA GLY A 162 3.24 1.63 -1.30
C GLY A 162 3.74 0.21 -1.54
N PHE A 163 2.83 -0.77 -1.41
CA PHE A 163 3.05 -2.16 -1.79
C PHE A 163 2.05 -2.57 -2.86
N GLN A 164 2.51 -3.09 -4.00
CA GLN A 164 1.64 -3.67 -5.03
C GLN A 164 1.11 -5.05 -4.61
N TYR A 165 1.85 -5.77 -3.80
CA TYR A 165 1.46 -7.07 -3.27
C TYR A 165 0.56 -6.95 -2.03
N HIS A 166 0.02 -8.09 -1.61
CA HIS A 166 -0.89 -8.20 -0.47
C HIS A 166 -0.16 -8.72 0.77
N PRO A 167 0.25 -7.85 1.72
CA PRO A 167 0.91 -8.28 2.96
C PRO A 167 -0.01 -9.09 3.88
N GLU A 168 -1.32 -8.89 3.78
CA GLU A 168 -2.35 -9.57 4.58
C GLU A 168 -2.63 -11.00 4.08
N SER A 169 -2.12 -11.37 2.93
CA SER A 169 -2.30 -12.72 2.37
C SER A 169 -1.41 -13.74 3.05
N ILE A 170 -1.94 -14.94 3.28
CA ILE A 170 -1.16 -16.09 3.76
C ILE A 170 0.01 -16.44 2.83
N GLY A 171 -0.08 -16.10 1.55
CA GLY A 171 0.99 -16.28 0.56
C GLY A 171 2.11 -15.26 0.64
N THR A 172 2.06 -14.32 1.60
CA THR A 172 3.12 -13.34 1.91
C THR A 172 3.62 -13.60 3.33
N PRO A 173 4.58 -14.54 3.54
CA PRO A 173 5.01 -14.96 4.87
C PRO A 173 5.50 -13.81 5.77
N ASP A 174 6.16 -12.80 5.19
CA ASP A 174 6.73 -11.66 5.93
C ASP A 174 5.76 -10.46 5.99
N GLY A 175 4.52 -10.62 5.55
CA GLY A 175 3.54 -9.54 5.47
C GLY A 175 3.25 -8.88 6.82
N LEU A 176 3.11 -9.68 7.88
CA LEU A 176 2.89 -9.15 9.22
C LEU A 176 4.08 -8.31 9.71
N THR A 177 5.30 -8.68 9.33
CA THR A 177 6.53 -7.93 9.67
C THR A 177 6.55 -6.58 8.96
N THR A 178 6.15 -6.49 7.69
CA THR A 178 6.08 -5.20 6.97
C THR A 178 5.06 -4.26 7.60
N ILE A 179 3.89 -4.76 7.99
CA ILE A 179 2.86 -3.96 8.68
C ILE A 179 3.36 -3.51 10.06
N ARG A 180 3.98 -4.41 10.83
CA ARG A 180 4.59 -4.06 12.12
C ARG A 180 5.64 -2.94 11.95
N ASN A 181 6.52 -3.06 10.96
CA ASN A 181 7.56 -2.05 10.72
C ASN A 181 6.95 -0.68 10.40
N PHE A 182 5.88 -0.63 9.61
CA PHE A 182 5.16 0.63 9.37
C PHE A 182 4.63 1.23 10.68
N ILE A 183 3.98 0.43 11.51
CA ILE A 183 3.35 0.94 12.73
C ILE A 183 4.39 1.33 13.79
N GLU A 184 5.41 0.50 14.02
CA GLU A 184 6.36 0.70 15.12
C GLU A 184 7.53 1.63 14.79
N LYS A 185 7.86 1.80 13.49
CA LYS A 185 9.06 2.54 13.07
C LYS A 185 8.76 3.80 12.28
N VAL A 186 7.55 3.93 11.71
CA VAL A 186 7.16 5.10 10.91
C VAL A 186 6.20 6.01 11.67
N ILE A 187 5.29 5.45 12.48
CA ILE A 187 4.33 6.19 13.30
C ILE A 187 4.93 6.48 14.68
#